data_e760ae00597b70394b5ecef9e4149b2d
#
_entry.id   e760ae00597b70394b5ecef9e4149b2d
#
_cell.length_a   1.000
_cell.length_b   1.000
_cell.length_c   1.000
_cell.angle_alpha   90.00
_cell.angle_beta   90.00
_cell.angle_gamma   90.00
#
_symmetry.space_group_name_H-M   'P 1'
#
loop_
_entity.id
_entity.type
_entity.pdbx_description
1 polymer ?
#
loop_
_entity_poly.entity_id
_entity_poly.type
_entity_poly.pdbx_seq_one_letter_code
_entity_poly.pdbx_strand_id
1 'polypeptide(L)'
;MNQIAIIGAGNWGTALAIVAARAGHNVNLWSRANPRHLNSASMPANVKATNDLREALRDASMILFAAPSHTARELLTAIAPMLTEPAIIVSVAKGIEIETGKRISEIAKEVAGSAHSFVCLSGPSFAKEVVAGHPTAIVAASKDTAAARAVQNDLSFENLRIYTNTDVVGTELGGSVKNVMAIAAGMTTGLGFGSNSVAALITRGLAEITRLARREGAQVETLMGLAGLGDLVLTCTGSLSRNRFVGEELGKGKTLAEITAGMNEVAEGINTARAVKKLADRAGLEMPITNEVNAVLYDGKPARDAVAELMSRPLREEIN
;
A
#
# COMPACT_ATOMS: atom_id res chain seq x y z
N MET A 1 21.47 14.12 11.00
CA MET A 1 21.34 12.75 11.52
C MET A 1 20.13 12.73 12.43
N ASN A 2 19.06 12.01 12.04
CA ASN A 2 17.80 11.97 12.76
C ASN A 2 17.60 10.57 13.38
N GLN A 3 16.76 10.49 14.42
CA GLN A 3 16.26 9.22 14.92
C GLN A 3 14.94 8.90 14.22
N ILE A 4 14.88 7.75 13.54
CA ILE A 4 13.70 7.29 12.80
C ILE A 4 13.17 6.01 13.45
N ALA A 5 11.88 5.98 13.77
CA ALA A 5 11.18 4.78 14.19
C ALA A 5 10.47 4.12 13.01
N ILE A 6 10.61 2.82 12.83
CA ILE A 6 9.86 2.06 11.83
C ILE A 6 9.02 1.01 12.53
N ILE A 7 7.72 1.12 12.39
CA ILE A 7 6.74 0.25 13.03
C ILE A 7 6.26 -0.80 12.05
N GLY A 8 6.84 -1.98 12.14
CA GLY A 8 6.59 -3.11 11.25
C GLY A 8 7.86 -3.56 10.52
N ALA A 9 8.38 -4.72 10.90
CA ALA A 9 9.59 -5.33 10.34
C ALA A 9 9.28 -6.37 9.25
N GLY A 10 8.24 -6.11 8.44
CA GLY A 10 8.01 -6.84 7.20
C GLY A 10 9.03 -6.46 6.11
N ASN A 11 8.91 -7.07 4.93
CA ASN A 11 9.85 -6.82 3.82
C ASN A 11 10.03 -5.34 3.50
N TRP A 12 8.94 -4.56 3.45
CA TRP A 12 9.03 -3.13 3.12
C TRP A 12 9.58 -2.29 4.26
N GLY A 13 9.15 -2.54 5.52
CA GLY A 13 9.70 -1.83 6.68
C GLY A 13 11.20 -2.10 6.87
N THR A 14 11.64 -3.33 6.65
CA THR A 14 13.06 -3.70 6.67
C THR A 14 13.84 -3.01 5.55
N ALA A 15 13.29 -2.94 4.33
CA ALA A 15 13.92 -2.22 3.22
C ALA A 15 14.09 -0.73 3.53
N LEU A 16 13.08 -0.09 4.08
CA LEU A 16 13.14 1.32 4.49
C LEU A 16 14.13 1.55 5.65
N ALA A 17 14.24 0.59 6.59
CA ALA A 17 15.25 0.66 7.64
C ALA A 17 16.68 0.65 7.08
N ILE A 18 16.94 -0.20 6.09
CA ILE A 18 18.23 -0.26 5.39
C ILE A 18 18.50 1.05 4.64
N VAL A 19 17.51 1.58 3.91
CA VAL A 19 17.64 2.84 3.17
C VAL A 19 17.93 4.01 4.13
N ALA A 20 17.11 4.18 5.17
CA ALA A 20 17.31 5.26 6.14
C ALA A 20 18.67 5.17 6.85
N ALA A 21 19.10 3.96 7.19
CA ALA A 21 20.40 3.73 7.81
C ALA A 21 21.57 4.06 6.86
N ARG A 22 21.47 3.69 5.58
CA ARG A 22 22.47 4.04 4.55
C ARG A 22 22.51 5.55 4.30
N ALA A 23 21.37 6.24 4.42
CA ALA A 23 21.30 7.71 4.36
C ALA A 23 21.88 8.39 5.61
N GLY A 24 22.42 7.65 6.58
CA GLY A 24 23.11 8.16 7.76
C GLY A 24 22.23 8.42 8.98
N HIS A 25 20.99 7.90 9.00
CA HIS A 25 20.09 8.04 10.14
C HIS A 25 20.22 6.86 11.12
N ASN A 26 19.91 7.08 12.40
CA ASN A 26 19.70 6.02 13.36
C ASN A 26 18.27 5.49 13.22
N VAL A 27 18.12 4.17 13.22
CA VAL A 27 16.83 3.53 12.99
C VAL A 27 16.48 2.58 14.13
N ASN A 28 15.32 2.77 14.74
CA ASN A 28 14.70 1.77 15.59
C ASN A 28 13.63 1.03 14.78
N LEU A 29 13.82 -0.26 14.56
CA LEU A 29 12.91 -1.12 13.80
C LEU A 29 12.10 -1.99 14.76
N TRP A 30 10.81 -1.71 14.88
CA TRP A 30 9.91 -2.46 15.76
C TRP A 30 9.18 -3.58 15.05
N SER A 31 9.06 -4.71 15.74
CA SER A 31 8.15 -5.79 15.33
C SER A 31 7.47 -6.43 16.54
N ARG A 32 6.22 -6.91 16.38
CA ARG A 32 5.46 -7.59 17.43
C ARG A 32 6.14 -8.89 17.87
N ALA A 33 6.67 -9.66 16.94
CA ALA A 33 7.46 -10.85 17.21
C ALA A 33 8.93 -10.46 17.45
N ASN A 34 9.66 -11.29 18.22
CA ASN A 34 11.08 -11.05 18.46
C ASN A 34 11.85 -11.02 17.10
N PRO A 35 12.50 -9.92 16.76
CA PRO A 35 13.12 -9.72 15.44
C PRO A 35 14.46 -10.46 15.25
N ARG A 36 14.66 -11.63 15.90
CA ARG A 36 15.93 -12.39 15.83
C ARG A 36 16.43 -12.66 14.42
N HIS A 37 15.50 -12.78 13.44
CA HIS A 37 15.87 -12.94 12.03
C HIS A 37 16.42 -11.66 11.38
N LEU A 38 16.25 -10.49 12.02
CA LEU A 38 16.77 -9.20 11.54
C LEU A 38 18.20 -8.91 12.01
N ASN A 39 18.72 -9.70 12.95
CA ASN A 39 20.12 -9.62 13.38
C ASN A 39 21.08 -10.32 12.40
N SER A 40 20.75 -10.32 11.12
CA SER A 40 21.61 -10.89 10.08
C SER A 40 22.77 -9.94 9.76
N ALA A 41 23.89 -10.48 9.33
CA ALA A 41 25.08 -9.72 8.92
C ALA A 41 24.83 -8.69 7.79
N SER A 42 23.62 -8.64 7.24
CA SER A 42 23.19 -7.70 6.19
C SER A 42 22.54 -6.42 6.72
N MET A 43 22.21 -6.33 8.02
CA MET A 43 21.63 -5.12 8.61
C MET A 43 22.72 -4.10 8.95
N PRO A 44 22.55 -2.82 8.56
CA PRO A 44 23.46 -1.75 8.97
C PRO A 44 23.55 -1.61 10.50
N ALA A 45 24.75 -1.27 11.01
CA ALA A 45 25.03 -1.19 12.45
C ALA A 45 24.17 -0.12 13.19
N ASN A 46 23.69 0.88 12.47
CA ASN A 46 22.81 1.94 12.97
C ASN A 46 21.31 1.59 12.93
N VAL A 47 20.96 0.32 12.66
CA VAL A 47 19.60 -0.21 12.81
C VAL A 47 19.52 -1.04 14.08
N LYS A 48 18.66 -0.64 15.00
CA LYS A 48 18.35 -1.37 16.22
C LYS A 48 16.98 -2.00 16.14
N ALA A 49 16.90 -3.32 16.21
CA ALA A 49 15.63 -4.04 16.23
C ALA A 49 15.13 -4.21 17.67
N THR A 50 13.84 -3.96 17.89
CA THR A 50 13.19 -4.08 19.21
C THR A 50 11.74 -4.56 19.09
N ASN A 51 11.19 -5.13 20.15
CA ASN A 51 9.77 -5.44 20.30
C ASN A 51 9.06 -4.53 21.33
N ASP A 52 9.78 -3.56 21.89
CA ASP A 52 9.24 -2.53 22.77
C ASP A 52 8.93 -1.26 21.97
N LEU A 53 7.63 -0.87 21.91
CA LEU A 53 7.19 0.35 21.23
C LEU A 53 7.78 1.63 21.83
N ARG A 54 7.94 1.70 23.15
CA ARG A 54 8.52 2.87 23.82
C ARG A 54 9.99 3.04 23.44
N GLU A 55 10.73 1.93 23.39
CA GLU A 55 12.11 1.94 22.94
C GLU A 55 12.20 2.35 21.46
N ALA A 56 11.30 1.83 20.62
CA ALA A 56 11.27 2.16 19.20
C ALA A 56 11.04 3.66 18.95
N LEU A 57 10.14 4.27 19.71
CA LEU A 57 9.73 5.67 19.55
C LEU A 57 10.63 6.68 20.25
N ARG A 58 11.62 6.21 21.05
CA ARG A 58 12.49 7.12 21.80
C ARG A 58 13.23 8.07 20.87
N ASP A 59 13.09 9.37 21.13
CA ASP A 59 13.72 10.46 20.39
C ASP A 59 13.42 10.50 18.87
N ALA A 60 12.40 9.75 18.43
CA ALA A 60 12.03 9.67 17.02
C ALA A 60 11.25 10.89 16.57
N SER A 61 11.82 11.67 15.64
CA SER A 61 11.16 12.78 14.97
C SER A 61 10.32 12.35 13.75
N MET A 62 10.59 11.15 13.22
CA MET A 62 9.89 10.54 12.08
C MET A 62 9.52 9.11 12.42
N ILE A 63 8.24 8.76 12.20
CA ILE A 63 7.68 7.44 12.51
C ILE A 63 7.09 6.85 11.26
N LEU A 64 7.73 5.82 10.69
CA LEU A 64 7.25 5.11 9.51
C LEU A 64 6.33 3.96 9.94
N PHE A 65 5.05 4.07 9.63
CA PHE A 65 4.08 3.01 9.82
C PHE A 65 4.14 2.04 8.63
N ALA A 66 4.81 0.91 8.81
CA ALA A 66 5.04 -0.14 7.81
C ALA A 66 4.38 -1.49 8.18
N ALA A 67 3.50 -1.49 9.19
CA ALA A 67 2.69 -2.63 9.55
C ALA A 67 1.50 -2.80 8.57
N PRO A 68 0.85 -3.98 8.51
CA PRO A 68 -0.33 -4.20 7.68
C PRO A 68 -1.45 -3.18 7.96
N SER A 69 -2.14 -2.73 6.92
CA SER A 69 -3.14 -1.66 6.99
C SER A 69 -4.27 -1.91 8.00
N HIS A 70 -4.69 -3.16 8.15
CA HIS A 70 -5.74 -3.56 9.11
C HIS A 70 -5.34 -3.38 10.58
N THR A 71 -4.04 -3.23 10.88
CA THR A 71 -3.54 -2.97 12.25
C THR A 71 -3.37 -1.49 12.55
N ALA A 72 -3.67 -0.60 11.59
CA ALA A 72 -3.34 0.82 11.68
C ALA A 72 -3.99 1.50 12.89
N ARG A 73 -5.30 1.31 13.10
CA ARG A 73 -6.00 1.91 14.24
C ARG A 73 -5.41 1.45 15.57
N GLU A 74 -5.25 0.14 15.74
CA GLU A 74 -4.70 -0.44 16.98
C GLU A 74 -3.33 0.14 17.30
N LEU A 75 -2.41 0.08 16.33
CA LEU A 75 -1.02 0.51 16.55
C LEU A 75 -0.90 2.03 16.69
N LEU A 76 -1.60 2.82 15.88
CA LEU A 76 -1.57 4.28 16.00
C LEU A 76 -2.20 4.75 17.31
N THR A 77 -3.26 4.08 17.81
CA THR A 77 -3.82 4.36 19.13
C THR A 77 -2.84 4.04 20.26
N ALA A 78 -2.07 2.95 20.13
CA ALA A 78 -1.04 2.60 21.10
C ALA A 78 0.15 3.56 21.07
N ILE A 79 0.51 4.08 19.89
CA ILE A 79 1.65 4.98 19.68
C ILE A 79 1.33 6.42 20.13
N ALA A 80 0.13 6.93 19.82
CA ALA A 80 -0.24 8.33 20.03
C ALA A 80 0.08 8.88 21.45
N PRO A 81 -0.24 8.20 22.56
CA PRO A 81 0.08 8.69 23.91
C PRO A 81 1.58 8.66 24.25
N MET A 82 2.41 8.04 23.41
CA MET A 82 3.86 7.96 23.58
C MET A 82 4.60 9.09 22.86
N LEU A 83 3.89 9.83 21.99
CA LEU A 83 4.44 10.97 21.23
C LEU A 83 4.33 12.23 22.07
N THR A 84 5.40 12.60 22.75
CA THR A 84 5.46 13.79 23.63
C THR A 84 5.76 15.08 22.89
N GLU A 85 6.34 14.98 21.69
CA GLU A 85 6.69 16.11 20.82
C GLU A 85 6.07 15.93 19.43
N PRO A 86 5.86 17.04 18.67
CA PRO A 86 5.41 16.96 17.29
C PRO A 86 6.33 16.07 16.45
N ALA A 87 5.76 15.07 15.76
CA ALA A 87 6.49 14.13 14.93
C ALA A 87 5.86 14.05 13.53
N ILE A 88 6.60 13.53 12.56
CA ILE A 88 6.09 13.21 11.23
C ILE A 88 5.68 11.74 11.22
N ILE A 89 4.38 11.47 11.08
CA ILE A 89 3.84 10.11 10.90
C ILE A 89 3.81 9.81 9.41
N VAL A 90 4.65 8.89 8.96
CA VAL A 90 4.77 8.48 7.56
C VAL A 90 4.08 7.13 7.39
N SER A 91 2.97 7.06 6.66
CA SER A 91 2.37 5.77 6.33
C SER A 91 2.91 5.24 5.02
N VAL A 92 3.35 4.00 5.03
CA VAL A 92 3.70 3.23 3.83
C VAL A 92 2.73 2.06 3.60
N ALA A 93 1.69 1.94 4.45
CA ALA A 93 0.65 0.95 4.33
C ALA A 93 -0.30 1.29 3.18
N LYS A 94 -0.76 0.27 2.47
CA LYS A 94 -1.59 0.40 1.26
C LYS A 94 -2.91 -0.34 1.44
N GLY A 95 -3.85 0.28 2.18
CA GLY A 95 -5.17 -0.30 2.46
C GLY A 95 -6.12 0.72 3.08
N ILE A 96 -7.36 0.27 3.26
CA ILE A 96 -8.49 1.03 3.80
C ILE A 96 -9.09 0.21 4.94
N GLU A 97 -9.47 0.85 6.03
CA GLU A 97 -10.12 0.19 7.16
C GLU A 97 -11.51 -0.33 6.76
N ILE A 98 -11.75 -1.63 6.90
CA ILE A 98 -12.98 -2.28 6.42
C ILE A 98 -14.24 -1.74 7.14
N GLU A 99 -14.14 -1.52 8.45
CA GLU A 99 -15.29 -1.19 9.29
C GLU A 99 -15.81 0.22 9.02
N THR A 100 -14.92 1.18 8.88
CA THR A 100 -15.26 2.60 8.75
C THR A 100 -15.15 3.13 7.31
N GLY A 101 -14.35 2.47 6.46
CA GLY A 101 -13.96 2.97 5.14
C GLY A 101 -12.88 4.06 5.21
N LYS A 102 -12.27 4.29 6.38
CA LYS A 102 -11.26 5.34 6.56
C LYS A 102 -9.92 4.94 5.98
N ARG A 103 -9.26 5.94 5.38
CA ARG A 103 -7.87 5.89 4.96
C ARG A 103 -6.94 6.02 6.19
N ILE A 104 -5.68 5.63 6.04
CA ILE A 104 -4.72 5.68 7.16
C ILE A 104 -4.53 7.12 7.67
N SER A 105 -4.54 8.12 6.77
CA SER A 105 -4.46 9.54 7.14
C SER A 105 -5.62 9.99 8.03
N GLU A 106 -6.82 9.49 7.78
CA GLU A 106 -8.01 9.80 8.59
C GLU A 106 -7.95 9.13 9.96
N ILE A 107 -7.46 7.88 10.01
CA ILE A 107 -7.22 7.18 11.27
C ILE A 107 -6.15 7.88 12.09
N ALA A 108 -5.02 8.26 11.47
CA ALA A 108 -3.94 8.96 12.16
C ALA A 108 -4.42 10.29 12.74
N LYS A 109 -5.19 11.07 11.98
CA LYS A 109 -5.78 12.32 12.46
C LYS A 109 -6.75 12.12 13.63
N GLU A 110 -7.56 11.05 13.58
CA GLU A 110 -8.54 10.73 14.61
C GLU A 110 -7.87 10.33 15.93
N VAL A 111 -6.82 9.49 15.89
CA VAL A 111 -6.22 8.90 17.10
C VAL A 111 -5.03 9.66 17.64
N ALA A 112 -4.23 10.29 16.78
CA ALA A 112 -3.04 11.05 17.17
C ALA A 112 -3.26 12.58 17.15
N GLY A 113 -4.40 13.04 16.61
CA GLY A 113 -4.73 14.47 16.56
C GLY A 113 -3.98 15.22 15.46
N SER A 114 -4.04 16.56 15.51
CA SER A 114 -3.46 17.45 14.51
C SER A 114 -2.09 18.03 14.90
N ALA A 115 -1.54 17.63 16.02
CA ALA A 115 -0.21 18.08 16.46
C ALA A 115 0.92 17.42 15.63
N HIS A 116 0.63 16.30 14.97
CA HIS A 116 1.57 15.55 14.17
C HIS A 116 1.27 15.70 12.69
N SER A 117 2.32 15.91 11.87
CA SER A 117 2.17 15.96 10.43
C SER A 117 2.05 14.53 9.86
N PHE A 118 1.15 14.33 8.90
CA PHE A 118 0.97 13.05 8.22
C PHE A 118 1.53 13.10 6.80
N VAL A 119 2.30 12.07 6.43
CA VAL A 119 2.82 11.86 5.07
C VAL A 119 2.43 10.46 4.60
N CYS A 120 1.84 10.35 3.40
CA CYS A 120 1.66 9.09 2.71
C CYS A 120 2.85 8.85 1.78
N LEU A 121 3.58 7.75 1.94
CA LEU A 121 4.67 7.35 1.07
C LEU A 121 4.23 6.17 0.21
N SER A 122 4.07 6.38 -1.11
CA SER A 122 3.54 5.39 -2.04
C SER A 122 4.21 5.48 -3.41
N GLY A 123 4.06 4.44 -4.22
CA GLY A 123 4.64 4.34 -5.57
C GLY A 123 5.19 2.96 -5.87
N PRO A 124 5.73 2.72 -7.09
CA PRO A 124 6.24 1.43 -7.52
C PRO A 124 7.52 1.08 -6.76
N SER A 125 7.43 0.13 -5.81
CA SER A 125 8.53 -0.16 -4.89
C SER A 125 8.47 -1.59 -4.33
N PHE A 126 9.02 -2.54 -5.07
CA PHE A 126 9.26 -3.86 -4.50
C PHE A 126 10.46 -3.82 -3.54
N ALA A 127 10.25 -4.24 -2.31
CA ALA A 127 11.26 -4.20 -1.26
C ALA A 127 12.59 -4.84 -1.65
N LYS A 128 12.55 -6.00 -2.32
CA LYS A 128 13.74 -6.72 -2.79
C LYS A 128 14.57 -5.90 -3.79
N GLU A 129 13.92 -5.19 -4.70
CA GLU A 129 14.57 -4.36 -5.70
C GLU A 129 15.20 -3.12 -5.07
N VAL A 130 14.51 -2.48 -4.14
CA VAL A 130 15.03 -1.32 -3.39
C VAL A 130 16.28 -1.70 -2.59
N VAL A 131 16.26 -2.82 -1.86
CA VAL A 131 17.43 -3.30 -1.09
C VAL A 131 18.59 -3.67 -2.00
N ALA A 132 18.30 -4.23 -3.19
CA ALA A 132 19.29 -4.55 -4.22
C ALA A 132 19.87 -3.30 -4.92
N GLY A 133 19.34 -2.10 -4.62
CA GLY A 133 19.84 -0.85 -5.19
C GLY A 133 19.32 -0.56 -6.61
N HIS A 134 18.21 -1.17 -7.02
CA HIS A 134 17.60 -0.84 -8.31
C HIS A 134 16.99 0.57 -8.28
N PRO A 135 17.11 1.36 -9.36
CA PRO A 135 16.49 2.67 -9.44
C PRO A 135 14.99 2.61 -9.15
N THR A 136 14.55 3.34 -8.14
CA THR A 136 13.17 3.34 -7.66
C THR A 136 12.71 4.78 -7.45
N ALA A 137 11.51 5.11 -7.89
CA ALA A 137 10.89 6.41 -7.71
C ALA A 137 9.53 6.28 -7.03
N ILE A 138 9.32 7.04 -5.94
CA ILE A 138 8.08 7.03 -5.14
C ILE A 138 7.66 8.46 -4.79
N VAL A 139 6.50 8.61 -4.14
CA VAL A 139 5.91 9.90 -3.78
C VAL A 139 5.70 9.98 -2.27
N ALA A 140 6.09 11.10 -1.67
CA ALA A 140 5.73 11.53 -0.33
C ALA A 140 4.64 12.60 -0.44
N ALA A 141 3.40 12.25 -0.07
CA ALA A 141 2.25 13.14 -0.14
C ALA A 141 1.82 13.64 1.25
N SER A 142 1.72 14.95 1.40
CA SER A 142 1.28 15.59 2.64
C SER A 142 0.61 16.93 2.37
N LYS A 143 -0.38 17.28 3.19
CA LYS A 143 -0.90 18.67 3.24
C LYS A 143 0.13 19.64 3.86
N ASP A 144 1.01 19.12 4.72
CA ASP A 144 2.19 19.84 5.22
C ASP A 144 3.37 19.61 4.26
N THR A 145 3.65 20.60 3.42
CA THR A 145 4.72 20.53 2.42
C THR A 145 6.11 20.46 3.05
N ALA A 146 6.28 20.99 4.26
CA ALA A 146 7.55 20.90 4.99
C ALA A 146 7.81 19.46 5.45
N ALA A 147 6.78 18.76 5.96
CA ALA A 147 6.86 17.36 6.32
C ALA A 147 7.14 16.47 5.10
N ALA A 148 6.48 16.71 3.95
CA ALA A 148 6.75 15.98 2.73
C ALA A 148 8.22 16.15 2.27
N ARG A 149 8.75 17.38 2.34
CA ARG A 149 10.16 17.66 2.01
C ARG A 149 11.13 17.04 3.01
N ALA A 150 10.80 17.00 4.30
CA ALA A 150 11.63 16.32 5.29
C ALA A 150 11.76 14.82 4.96
N VAL A 151 10.63 14.14 4.67
CA VAL A 151 10.64 12.74 4.23
C VAL A 151 11.43 12.57 2.93
N GLN A 152 11.26 13.47 1.96
CA GLN A 152 12.02 13.45 0.71
C GLN A 152 13.52 13.54 0.98
N ASN A 153 13.97 14.48 1.80
CA ASN A 153 15.39 14.72 2.08
C ASN A 153 16.02 13.58 2.89
N ASP A 154 15.31 13.05 3.89
CA ASP A 154 15.85 12.06 4.81
C ASP A 154 15.86 10.64 4.23
N LEU A 155 14.95 10.33 3.30
CA LEU A 155 14.83 8.98 2.73
C LEU A 155 15.24 8.87 1.26
N SER A 156 15.46 9.99 0.53
CA SER A 156 16.06 9.90 -0.81
C SER A 156 17.55 9.60 -0.68
N PHE A 157 17.96 8.44 -1.16
CA PHE A 157 19.36 8.01 -1.06
C PHE A 157 19.71 7.08 -2.22
N GLU A 158 20.91 7.27 -2.80
CA GLU A 158 21.40 6.45 -3.92
C GLU A 158 20.37 6.31 -5.05
N ASN A 159 19.74 5.14 -5.12
CA ASN A 159 18.81 4.76 -6.17
C ASN A 159 17.33 4.92 -5.78
N LEU A 160 17.01 5.40 -4.57
CA LEU A 160 15.65 5.73 -4.15
C LEU A 160 15.41 7.24 -4.28
N ARG A 161 14.58 7.61 -5.24
CA ARG A 161 14.17 8.99 -5.49
C ARG A 161 12.74 9.23 -5.00
N ILE A 162 12.56 10.24 -4.15
CA ILE A 162 11.25 10.61 -3.62
C ILE A 162 10.81 11.94 -4.22
N TYR A 163 9.59 11.97 -4.79
CA TYR A 163 8.92 13.19 -5.23
C TYR A 163 7.92 13.62 -4.18
N THR A 164 7.60 14.91 -4.09
CA THR A 164 6.57 15.43 -3.17
C THR A 164 5.25 15.66 -3.90
N ASN A 165 4.13 15.52 -3.17
CA ASN A 165 2.78 15.82 -3.63
C ASN A 165 1.95 16.38 -2.47
N THR A 166 0.90 17.14 -2.74
CA THR A 166 -0.05 17.64 -1.73
C THR A 166 -1.35 16.83 -1.67
N ASP A 167 -1.57 15.95 -2.65
CA ASP A 167 -2.77 15.09 -2.72
C ASP A 167 -2.56 13.77 -1.98
N VAL A 168 -2.81 13.81 -0.67
CA VAL A 168 -2.78 12.62 0.19
C VAL A 168 -3.86 11.62 -0.22
N VAL A 169 -5.06 12.11 -0.58
CA VAL A 169 -6.22 11.26 -0.94
C VAL A 169 -5.92 10.40 -2.14
N GLY A 170 -5.47 11.01 -3.23
CA GLY A 170 -5.12 10.30 -4.46
C GLY A 170 -3.97 9.33 -4.26
N THR A 171 -2.97 9.70 -3.46
CA THR A 171 -1.81 8.85 -3.16
C THR A 171 -2.20 7.61 -2.35
N GLU A 172 -3.07 7.75 -1.33
CA GLU A 172 -3.57 6.63 -0.53
C GLU A 172 -4.49 5.71 -1.33
N LEU A 173 -5.45 6.27 -2.08
CA LEU A 173 -6.42 5.48 -2.85
C LEU A 173 -5.75 4.78 -4.03
N GLY A 174 -4.87 5.45 -4.76
CA GLY A 174 -4.07 4.84 -5.82
C GLY A 174 -3.28 3.62 -5.31
N GLY A 175 -2.53 3.81 -4.22
CA GLY A 175 -1.74 2.75 -3.59
C GLY A 175 -2.56 1.60 -3.00
N SER A 176 -3.79 1.88 -2.53
CA SER A 176 -4.64 0.86 -1.90
C SER A 176 -5.44 0.07 -2.94
N VAL A 177 -6.17 0.76 -3.83
CA VAL A 177 -7.12 0.13 -4.76
C VAL A 177 -6.41 -0.66 -5.87
N LYS A 178 -5.18 -0.26 -6.25
CA LYS A 178 -4.36 -1.04 -7.20
C LYS A 178 -4.19 -2.51 -6.79
N ASN A 179 -4.21 -2.82 -5.49
CA ASN A 179 -4.05 -4.17 -4.98
C ASN A 179 -5.24 -5.07 -5.37
N VAL A 180 -6.44 -4.49 -5.47
CA VAL A 180 -7.64 -5.17 -5.98
C VAL A 180 -7.50 -5.45 -7.47
N MET A 181 -7.01 -4.47 -8.23
CA MET A 181 -6.76 -4.63 -9.67
C MET A 181 -5.67 -5.67 -9.95
N ALA A 182 -4.67 -5.77 -9.06
CA ALA A 182 -3.62 -6.78 -9.18
C ALA A 182 -4.16 -8.21 -8.95
N ILE A 183 -5.14 -8.41 -8.07
CA ILE A 183 -5.85 -9.69 -7.96
C ILE A 183 -6.57 -10.01 -9.28
N ALA A 184 -7.29 -9.05 -9.85
CA ALA A 184 -7.97 -9.24 -11.15
C ALA A 184 -6.99 -9.57 -12.28
N ALA A 185 -5.83 -8.87 -12.34
CA ALA A 185 -4.77 -9.16 -13.32
C ALA A 185 -4.19 -10.56 -13.13
N GLY A 186 -4.02 -10.98 -11.88
CA GLY A 186 -3.61 -12.34 -11.54
C GLY A 186 -4.63 -13.37 -12.03
N MET A 187 -5.93 -13.19 -11.76
CA MET A 187 -7.00 -14.09 -12.26
C MET A 187 -6.97 -14.21 -13.78
N THR A 188 -6.79 -13.08 -14.48
CA THR A 188 -6.65 -13.05 -15.95
C THR A 188 -5.49 -13.93 -16.42
N THR A 189 -4.34 -13.82 -15.76
CA THR A 189 -3.15 -14.65 -16.06
C THR A 189 -3.39 -16.13 -15.72
N GLY A 190 -3.98 -16.41 -14.56
CA GLY A 190 -4.26 -17.79 -14.10
C GLY A 190 -5.25 -18.54 -15.00
N LEU A 191 -6.16 -17.80 -15.65
CA LEU A 191 -7.07 -18.35 -16.67
C LEU A 191 -6.41 -18.58 -18.04
N GLY A 192 -5.13 -18.21 -18.21
CA GLY A 192 -4.39 -18.36 -19.46
C GLY A 192 -4.59 -17.25 -20.48
N PHE A 193 -5.19 -16.11 -20.09
CA PHE A 193 -5.34 -14.98 -21.00
C PHE A 193 -4.03 -14.20 -21.16
N GLY A 194 -3.84 -13.63 -22.36
CA GLY A 194 -2.61 -12.95 -22.75
C GLY A 194 -2.51 -11.47 -22.32
N SER A 195 -1.42 -10.84 -22.77
CA SER A 195 -1.06 -9.46 -22.43
C SER A 195 -2.12 -8.42 -22.82
N ASN A 196 -2.88 -8.64 -23.88
CA ASN A 196 -3.98 -7.73 -24.28
C ASN A 196 -5.03 -7.60 -23.17
N SER A 197 -5.41 -8.74 -22.57
CA SER A 197 -6.40 -8.75 -21.47
C SER A 197 -5.88 -8.06 -20.23
N VAL A 198 -4.59 -8.27 -19.88
CA VAL A 198 -3.94 -7.59 -18.75
C VAL A 198 -3.85 -6.08 -18.99
N ALA A 199 -3.47 -5.65 -20.20
CA ALA A 199 -3.38 -4.23 -20.55
C ALA A 199 -4.77 -3.55 -20.48
N ALA A 200 -5.80 -4.17 -21.04
CA ALA A 200 -7.18 -3.68 -20.97
C ALA A 200 -7.66 -3.57 -19.51
N LEU A 201 -7.37 -4.58 -18.68
CA LEU A 201 -7.71 -4.58 -17.26
C LEU A 201 -7.00 -3.47 -16.49
N ILE A 202 -5.72 -3.22 -16.74
CA ILE A 202 -4.96 -2.12 -16.10
C ILE A 202 -5.61 -0.78 -16.46
N THR A 203 -5.91 -0.56 -17.73
CA THR A 203 -6.53 0.68 -18.22
C THR A 203 -7.91 0.90 -17.60
N ARG A 204 -8.77 -0.12 -17.62
CA ARG A 204 -10.11 -0.03 -17.04
C ARG A 204 -10.07 0.03 -15.50
N GLY A 205 -9.13 -0.67 -14.88
CA GLY A 205 -8.88 -0.59 -13.44
C GLY A 205 -8.45 0.81 -13.01
N LEU A 206 -7.55 1.46 -13.77
CA LEU A 206 -7.18 2.85 -13.49
C LEU A 206 -8.39 3.80 -13.60
N ALA A 207 -9.28 3.58 -14.56
CA ALA A 207 -10.52 4.35 -14.67
C ALA A 207 -11.44 4.16 -13.45
N GLU A 208 -11.56 2.93 -12.92
CA GLU A 208 -12.31 2.69 -11.67
C GLU A 208 -11.68 3.39 -10.48
N ILE A 209 -10.36 3.24 -10.30
CA ILE A 209 -9.60 3.93 -9.24
C ILE A 209 -9.81 5.43 -9.32
N THR A 210 -9.72 5.99 -10.52
CA THR A 210 -9.86 7.44 -10.75
C THR A 210 -11.27 7.93 -10.41
N ARG A 211 -12.33 7.19 -10.77
CA ARG A 211 -13.70 7.56 -10.38
C ARG A 211 -13.89 7.62 -8.87
N LEU A 212 -13.43 6.58 -8.17
CA LEU A 212 -13.51 6.54 -6.71
C LEU A 212 -12.69 7.68 -6.09
N ALA A 213 -11.44 7.83 -6.51
CA ALA A 213 -10.54 8.83 -5.96
C ALA A 213 -11.04 10.27 -6.18
N ARG A 214 -11.59 10.58 -7.37
CA ARG A 214 -12.24 11.88 -7.62
C ARG A 214 -13.43 12.13 -6.71
N ARG A 215 -14.25 11.11 -6.46
CA ARG A 215 -15.40 11.22 -5.54
C ARG A 215 -14.94 11.55 -4.12
N GLU A 216 -13.79 11.04 -3.71
CA GLU A 216 -13.16 11.31 -2.42
C GLU A 216 -12.31 12.61 -2.41
N GLY A 217 -12.30 13.37 -3.49
CA GLY A 217 -11.62 14.68 -3.58
C GLY A 217 -10.15 14.61 -4.00
N ALA A 218 -9.71 13.53 -4.63
CA ALA A 218 -8.36 13.40 -5.20
C ALA A 218 -8.22 14.12 -6.54
N GLN A 219 -6.98 14.44 -6.89
CA GLN A 219 -6.59 14.99 -8.18
C GLN A 219 -6.33 13.85 -9.19
N VAL A 220 -6.85 13.99 -10.42
CA VAL A 220 -6.67 12.98 -11.48
C VAL A 220 -5.19 12.81 -11.83
N GLU A 221 -4.44 13.89 -11.83
CA GLU A 221 -3.01 13.93 -12.14
C GLU A 221 -2.19 13.04 -11.20
N THR A 222 -2.59 12.94 -9.93
CA THR A 222 -1.95 12.03 -8.96
C THR A 222 -2.11 10.57 -9.38
N LEU A 223 -3.28 10.22 -9.92
CA LEU A 223 -3.56 8.84 -10.37
C LEU A 223 -2.80 8.48 -11.66
N MET A 224 -2.44 9.47 -12.49
CA MET A 224 -1.60 9.27 -13.67
C MET A 224 -0.10 9.19 -13.33
N GLY A 225 0.28 9.51 -12.09
CA GLY A 225 1.66 9.52 -11.60
C GLY A 225 2.12 8.20 -10.99
N LEU A 226 3.22 8.31 -10.23
CA LEU A 226 3.89 7.16 -9.59
C LEU A 226 2.99 6.40 -8.60
N ALA A 227 2.23 7.12 -7.76
CA ALA A 227 1.38 6.52 -6.74
C ALA A 227 0.08 5.89 -7.31
N GLY A 228 -0.30 6.23 -8.54
CA GLY A 228 -1.43 5.65 -9.26
C GLY A 228 -0.97 4.67 -10.33
N LEU A 229 -0.86 5.14 -11.59
CA LEU A 229 -0.52 4.31 -12.76
C LEU A 229 0.78 3.53 -12.57
N GLY A 230 1.85 4.18 -12.06
CA GLY A 230 3.15 3.53 -11.89
C GLY A 230 3.08 2.31 -10.98
N ASP A 231 2.46 2.47 -9.80
CA ASP A 231 2.33 1.39 -8.82
C ASP A 231 1.29 0.34 -9.26
N LEU A 232 0.25 0.73 -10.00
CA LEU A 232 -0.72 -0.17 -10.60
C LEU A 232 -0.06 -1.11 -11.62
N VAL A 233 0.69 -0.55 -12.57
CA VAL A 233 1.40 -1.33 -13.60
C VAL A 233 2.37 -2.31 -12.95
N LEU A 234 3.24 -1.84 -12.03
CA LEU A 234 4.19 -2.69 -11.33
C LEU A 234 3.47 -3.85 -10.61
N THR A 235 2.37 -3.56 -9.92
CA THR A 235 1.70 -4.57 -9.09
C THR A 235 0.91 -5.58 -9.93
N CYS A 236 0.35 -5.17 -11.06
CA CYS A 236 -0.39 -6.05 -11.97
C CYS A 236 0.53 -6.94 -12.83
N THR A 237 1.76 -6.50 -13.13
CA THR A 237 2.66 -7.22 -14.04
C THR A 237 3.84 -7.89 -13.33
N GLY A 238 4.28 -7.34 -12.20
CA GLY A 238 5.46 -7.81 -11.49
C GLY A 238 5.27 -9.16 -10.80
N SER A 239 6.25 -10.04 -10.94
CA SER A 239 6.25 -11.39 -10.35
C SER A 239 6.33 -11.40 -8.82
N LEU A 240 6.81 -10.30 -8.21
CA LEU A 240 6.91 -10.16 -6.75
C LEU A 240 5.60 -9.71 -6.10
N SER A 241 4.53 -9.46 -6.88
CA SER A 241 3.24 -9.02 -6.38
C SER A 241 2.45 -10.17 -5.74
N ARG A 242 2.29 -10.12 -4.41
CA ARG A 242 1.46 -11.07 -3.66
C ARG A 242 -0.01 -11.04 -4.07
N ASN A 243 -0.54 -9.86 -4.37
CA ASN A 243 -1.92 -9.72 -4.82
C ASN A 243 -2.13 -10.36 -6.18
N ARG A 244 -1.19 -10.16 -7.12
CA ARG A 244 -1.21 -10.83 -8.41
C ARG A 244 -1.11 -12.35 -8.24
N PHE A 245 -0.23 -12.84 -7.37
CA PHE A 245 -0.12 -14.26 -7.05
C PHE A 245 -1.44 -14.86 -6.55
N VAL A 246 -2.11 -14.20 -5.58
CA VAL A 246 -3.44 -14.65 -5.10
C VAL A 246 -4.42 -14.76 -6.27
N GLY A 247 -4.48 -13.74 -7.12
CA GLY A 247 -5.35 -13.75 -8.29
C GLY A 247 -5.01 -14.89 -9.26
N GLU A 248 -3.73 -15.13 -9.51
CA GLU A 248 -3.27 -16.20 -10.41
C GLU A 248 -3.71 -17.59 -9.92
N GLU A 249 -3.59 -17.85 -8.63
CA GLU A 249 -4.04 -19.11 -8.04
C GLU A 249 -5.57 -19.26 -8.02
N LEU A 250 -6.31 -18.15 -7.80
CA LEU A 250 -7.77 -18.13 -7.97
C LEU A 250 -8.18 -18.43 -9.42
N GLY A 251 -7.46 -17.87 -10.40
CA GLY A 251 -7.68 -18.14 -11.84
C GLY A 251 -7.42 -19.59 -12.22
N LYS A 252 -6.49 -20.28 -11.54
CA LYS A 252 -6.22 -21.71 -11.67
C LYS A 252 -7.26 -22.60 -10.96
N GLY A 253 -8.24 -22.01 -10.28
CA GLY A 253 -9.36 -22.71 -9.63
C GLY A 253 -9.13 -23.08 -8.16
N LYS A 254 -8.05 -22.58 -7.50
CA LYS A 254 -7.89 -22.75 -6.05
C LYS A 254 -8.83 -21.84 -5.28
N THR A 255 -9.24 -22.26 -4.11
CA THR A 255 -10.01 -21.46 -3.17
C THR A 255 -9.12 -20.46 -2.42
N LEU A 256 -9.71 -19.36 -1.95
CA LEU A 256 -8.99 -18.37 -1.13
C LEU A 256 -8.37 -19.01 0.12
N ALA A 257 -9.07 -19.95 0.75
CA ALA A 257 -8.60 -20.66 1.94
C ALA A 257 -7.33 -21.49 1.66
N GLU A 258 -7.29 -22.23 0.56
CA GLU A 258 -6.11 -23.01 0.15
C GLU A 258 -4.91 -22.11 -0.14
N ILE A 259 -5.15 -20.96 -0.80
CA ILE A 259 -4.09 -20.00 -1.15
C ILE A 259 -3.50 -19.39 0.12
N THR A 260 -4.37 -18.89 1.02
CA THR A 260 -3.92 -18.18 2.22
C THR A 260 -3.26 -19.10 3.26
N ALA A 261 -3.64 -20.38 3.32
CA ALA A 261 -2.98 -21.36 4.19
C ALA A 261 -1.49 -21.57 3.87
N GLY A 262 -1.08 -21.35 2.61
CA GLY A 262 0.33 -21.43 2.18
C GLY A 262 1.10 -20.10 2.22
N MET A 263 0.47 -19.00 2.65
CA MET A 263 1.10 -17.68 2.62
C MET A 263 1.65 -17.27 3.99
N ASN A 264 2.92 -16.84 4.02
CA ASN A 264 3.54 -16.28 5.22
C ASN A 264 3.28 -14.78 5.40
N GLU A 265 2.74 -14.10 4.40
CA GLU A 265 2.54 -12.65 4.39
C GLU A 265 1.18 -12.29 3.82
N VAL A 266 0.59 -11.21 4.32
CA VAL A 266 -0.74 -10.73 3.93
C VAL A 266 -0.72 -10.17 2.50
N ALA A 267 -1.72 -10.55 1.68
CA ALA A 267 -2.08 -9.85 0.45
C ALA A 267 -3.14 -8.79 0.78
N GLU A 268 -2.72 -7.54 0.89
CA GLU A 268 -3.58 -6.41 1.31
C GLU A 268 -4.84 -6.26 0.44
N GLY A 269 -4.76 -6.65 -0.84
CA GLY A 269 -5.87 -6.57 -1.79
C GLY A 269 -7.10 -7.36 -1.36
N ILE A 270 -6.94 -8.44 -0.60
CA ILE A 270 -8.06 -9.25 -0.10
C ILE A 270 -8.96 -8.37 0.78
N ASN A 271 -8.40 -7.78 1.82
CA ASN A 271 -9.16 -6.90 2.73
C ASN A 271 -9.58 -5.60 2.04
N THR A 272 -8.71 -5.02 1.21
CA THR A 272 -8.99 -3.79 0.47
C THR A 272 -10.17 -3.96 -0.49
N ALA A 273 -10.34 -5.11 -1.14
CA ALA A 273 -11.47 -5.37 -2.04
C ALA A 273 -12.81 -5.15 -1.31
N ARG A 274 -12.95 -5.71 -0.10
CA ARG A 274 -14.15 -5.54 0.72
C ARG A 274 -14.37 -4.08 1.16
N ALA A 275 -13.30 -3.40 1.58
CA ALA A 275 -13.38 -2.00 2.00
C ALA A 275 -13.75 -1.07 0.83
N VAL A 276 -13.14 -1.26 -0.34
CA VAL A 276 -13.41 -0.48 -1.56
C VAL A 276 -14.83 -0.70 -2.05
N LYS A 277 -15.32 -1.96 -2.03
CA LYS A 277 -16.73 -2.23 -2.40
C LYS A 277 -17.69 -1.47 -1.51
N LYS A 278 -17.51 -1.53 -0.18
CA LYS A 278 -18.35 -0.76 0.76
C LYS A 278 -18.28 0.74 0.50
N LEU A 279 -17.11 1.27 0.20
CA LEU A 279 -16.92 2.70 -0.08
C LEU A 279 -17.61 3.10 -1.39
N ALA A 280 -17.48 2.30 -2.44
CA ALA A 280 -18.13 2.50 -3.72
C ALA A 280 -19.66 2.45 -3.60
N ASP A 281 -20.19 1.46 -2.87
CA ASP A 281 -21.65 1.30 -2.63
C ASP A 281 -22.21 2.55 -1.91
N ARG A 282 -21.52 3.04 -0.87
CA ARG A 282 -21.92 4.29 -0.16
C ARG A 282 -21.90 5.52 -1.06
N ALA A 283 -20.95 5.57 -1.98
CA ALA A 283 -20.79 6.68 -2.94
C ALA A 283 -21.71 6.56 -4.15
N GLY A 284 -22.45 5.46 -4.32
CA GLY A 284 -23.26 5.17 -5.50
C GLY A 284 -22.43 5.01 -6.77
N LEU A 285 -21.20 4.50 -6.65
CA LEU A 285 -20.26 4.36 -7.76
C LEU A 285 -20.26 2.94 -8.32
N GLU A 286 -20.31 2.84 -9.64
CA GLU A 286 -20.16 1.60 -10.35
C GLU A 286 -18.68 1.24 -10.50
N MET A 287 -18.26 0.12 -9.86
CA MET A 287 -16.89 -0.40 -9.91
C MET A 287 -16.90 -1.90 -10.31
N PRO A 288 -17.14 -2.19 -11.59
CA PRO A 288 -17.36 -3.56 -12.07
C PRO A 288 -16.23 -4.52 -11.74
N ILE A 289 -14.98 -4.14 -11.98
CA ILE A 289 -13.82 -5.02 -11.71
C ILE A 289 -13.74 -5.30 -10.20
N THR A 290 -13.89 -4.28 -9.37
CA THR A 290 -13.89 -4.42 -7.91
C THR A 290 -15.03 -5.35 -7.43
N ASN A 291 -16.22 -5.24 -8.02
CA ASN A 291 -17.36 -6.09 -7.68
C ASN A 291 -17.07 -7.55 -8.03
N GLU A 292 -16.55 -7.81 -9.22
CA GLU A 292 -16.22 -9.17 -9.64
C GLU A 292 -15.09 -9.78 -8.79
N VAL A 293 -14.07 -9.00 -8.44
CA VAL A 293 -13.03 -9.46 -7.49
C VAL A 293 -13.63 -9.84 -6.14
N ASN A 294 -14.57 -9.03 -5.62
CA ASN A 294 -15.26 -9.37 -4.36
C ASN A 294 -16.09 -10.66 -4.49
N ALA A 295 -16.84 -10.82 -5.58
CA ALA A 295 -17.63 -12.02 -5.81
C ALA A 295 -16.77 -13.29 -5.86
N VAL A 296 -15.60 -13.22 -6.49
CA VAL A 296 -14.65 -14.35 -6.50
C VAL A 296 -14.06 -14.62 -5.12
N LEU A 297 -13.66 -13.56 -4.39
CA LEU A 297 -13.02 -13.71 -3.09
C LEU A 297 -13.97 -14.20 -1.99
N TYR A 298 -15.25 -13.78 -2.04
CA TYR A 298 -16.13 -13.92 -0.88
C TYR A 298 -17.45 -14.64 -1.15
N ASP A 299 -17.91 -14.67 -2.42
CA ASP A 299 -19.21 -15.26 -2.78
C ASP A 299 -19.05 -16.58 -3.54
N GLY A 300 -17.79 -17.06 -3.70
CA GLY A 300 -17.49 -18.33 -4.37
C GLY A 300 -17.68 -18.33 -5.89
N LYS A 301 -17.79 -17.13 -6.51
CA LYS A 301 -17.93 -17.00 -7.97
C LYS A 301 -16.66 -17.50 -8.67
N PRO A 302 -16.75 -18.40 -9.68
CA PRO A 302 -15.57 -18.80 -10.45
C PRO A 302 -14.93 -17.61 -11.18
N ALA A 303 -13.59 -17.53 -11.19
CA ALA A 303 -12.88 -16.45 -11.88
C ALA A 303 -13.24 -16.34 -13.37
N ARG A 304 -13.54 -17.46 -14.04
CA ARG A 304 -13.97 -17.48 -15.44
C ARG A 304 -15.32 -16.77 -15.63
N ASP A 305 -16.26 -16.99 -14.72
CA ASP A 305 -17.59 -16.37 -14.78
C ASP A 305 -17.50 -14.86 -14.51
N ALA A 306 -16.60 -14.45 -13.60
CA ALA A 306 -16.33 -13.03 -13.36
C ALA A 306 -15.83 -12.31 -14.63
N VAL A 307 -14.93 -12.94 -15.40
CA VAL A 307 -14.46 -12.37 -16.66
C VAL A 307 -15.59 -12.35 -17.70
N ALA A 308 -16.41 -13.41 -17.80
CA ALA A 308 -17.55 -13.45 -18.71
C ALA A 308 -18.56 -12.33 -18.40
N GLU A 309 -18.86 -12.09 -17.13
CA GLU A 309 -19.72 -11.00 -16.68
C GLU A 309 -19.19 -9.62 -17.10
N LEU A 310 -17.89 -9.36 -16.90
CA LEU A 310 -17.27 -8.10 -17.33
C LEU A 310 -17.36 -7.90 -18.85
N MET A 311 -17.21 -8.98 -19.63
CA MET A 311 -17.26 -8.93 -21.09
C MET A 311 -18.69 -8.84 -21.65
N SER A 312 -19.72 -9.27 -20.91
CA SER A 312 -21.13 -9.21 -21.32
C SER A 312 -21.78 -7.84 -21.07
N ARG A 313 -21.08 -6.92 -20.41
CA ARG A 313 -21.61 -5.58 -20.11
C ARG A 313 -21.97 -4.82 -21.38
N PRO A 314 -23.00 -3.96 -21.32
CA PRO A 314 -23.38 -3.12 -22.46
C PRO A 314 -22.21 -2.31 -22.99
N LEU A 315 -22.10 -2.21 -24.32
CA LEU A 315 -21.10 -1.37 -24.98
C LEU A 315 -21.27 0.09 -24.58
N ARG A 316 -20.17 0.76 -24.30
CA ARG A 316 -20.13 2.16 -23.87
C ARG A 316 -18.98 2.88 -24.60
N GLU A 317 -19.05 4.20 -24.63
CA GLU A 317 -17.89 5.01 -24.98
C GLU A 317 -16.76 4.78 -23.97
N GLU A 318 -15.52 4.89 -24.42
CA GLU A 318 -14.35 4.67 -23.54
C GLU A 318 -14.24 5.73 -22.45
N ILE A 319 -14.52 6.99 -22.82
CA ILE A 319 -14.44 8.15 -21.93
C ILE A 319 -15.86 8.63 -21.64
N ASN A 320 -16.31 8.49 -20.40
CA ASN A 320 -17.59 8.98 -19.89
C ASN A 320 -17.37 9.73 -18.57
#